data_a7c19633daf0f58b4cdac7dacda293bb
#
_entry.id   a7c19633daf0f58b4cdac7dacda293bb
#
_cell.length_a   1.000
_cell.length_b   1.000
_cell.length_c   1.000
_cell.angle_alpha   90.00
_cell.angle_beta   90.00
_cell.angle_gamma   90.00
#
_symmetry.space_group_name_H-M   'P 1'
#
loop_
_entity.id
_entity.type
_entity.pdbx_description
1 polymer ?
#
loop_
_entity_poly.entity_id
_entity_poly.type
_entity_poly.pdbx_seq_one_letter_code
_entity_poly.pdbx_strand_id
1 'polypeptide(L)'
;TIPTTMMMRVNSAEKRKFPLHLAWGVSYFPTPSLLYTADLDYYQAAENGRADIMNYSGGTEYYLNPTNAIRFGLFTNYTNLPLPDSSTTAPYEYLDIYGASFGYTSYSSSSSLTVGAIYTSGSGKAWLYSGSTETRALTRESLTLVFSASSSL
;
A
#
# COMPACT_ATOMS: atom_id res chain seq x y z
N THR A 1 -35.61 4.94 -49.15
CA THR A 1 -34.83 5.82 -48.26
C THR A 1 -34.07 4.93 -47.25
N ILE A 2 -32.76 4.81 -47.45
CA ILE A 2 -31.87 4.05 -46.58
C ILE A 2 -31.47 4.99 -45.44
N PRO A 3 -31.58 4.58 -44.15
CA PRO A 3 -31.13 5.42 -43.04
C PRO A 3 -29.61 5.48 -43.03
N THR A 4 -29.08 6.69 -43.08
CA THR A 4 -27.66 6.97 -42.94
C THR A 4 -27.23 6.62 -41.54
N THR A 5 -26.48 5.53 -41.37
CA THR A 5 -25.86 5.16 -40.11
C THR A 5 -24.78 6.17 -39.79
N MET A 6 -25.03 6.98 -38.78
CA MET A 6 -24.07 7.93 -38.23
C MET A 6 -22.97 7.16 -37.50
N MET A 7 -21.81 6.94 -38.14
CA MET A 7 -20.62 6.39 -37.49
C MET A 7 -20.05 7.46 -36.56
N MET A 8 -20.27 7.28 -35.27
CA MET A 8 -19.63 8.06 -34.24
C MET A 8 -18.15 7.57 -34.13
N ARG A 9 -17.23 8.33 -34.75
CA ARG A 9 -15.79 8.13 -34.51
C ARG A 9 -15.48 8.65 -33.14
N VAL A 10 -15.37 7.77 -32.17
CA VAL A 10 -14.76 8.07 -30.86
C VAL A 10 -13.25 8.11 -31.09
N ASN A 11 -12.72 9.31 -31.26
CA ASN A 11 -11.28 9.54 -31.36
C ASN A 11 -10.76 9.83 -29.93
N SER A 12 -10.72 8.83 -29.07
CA SER A 12 -10.07 8.94 -27.78
C SER A 12 -8.59 8.55 -27.92
N ALA A 13 -7.78 9.47 -28.40
CA ALA A 13 -6.34 9.41 -28.20
C ALA A 13 -6.07 9.80 -26.73
N GLU A 14 -6.42 8.94 -25.80
CA GLU A 14 -5.98 9.09 -24.42
C GLU A 14 -4.45 8.89 -24.37
N LYS A 15 -3.74 10.00 -24.27
CA LYS A 15 -2.32 9.97 -23.92
C LYS A 15 -2.21 9.44 -22.50
N ARG A 16 -1.94 8.15 -22.37
CA ARG A 16 -1.59 7.56 -21.06
C ARG A 16 -0.32 8.25 -20.55
N LYS A 17 -0.47 9.03 -19.51
CA LYS A 17 0.67 9.57 -18.77
C LYS A 17 1.17 8.47 -17.84
N PHE A 18 2.45 8.16 -17.91
CA PHE A 18 3.11 7.30 -16.93
C PHE A 18 3.67 8.21 -15.82
N PRO A 19 3.09 8.18 -14.61
CA PRO A 19 3.59 9.00 -13.50
C PRO A 19 4.98 8.50 -13.07
N LEU A 20 5.79 9.42 -12.58
CA LEU A 20 7.08 9.05 -11.98
C LEU A 20 6.82 8.30 -10.67
N HIS A 21 7.49 7.16 -10.51
CA HIS A 21 7.62 6.43 -9.25
C HIS A 21 9.10 6.32 -8.92
N LEU A 22 9.47 6.77 -7.72
CA LEU A 22 10.80 6.64 -7.17
C LEU A 22 10.72 5.83 -5.88
N ALA A 23 11.52 4.78 -5.80
CA ALA A 23 11.68 3.96 -4.60
C ALA A 23 13.13 4.05 -4.14
N TRP A 24 13.32 4.27 -2.86
CA TRP A 24 14.63 4.31 -2.22
C TRP A 24 14.59 3.53 -0.92
N GLY A 25 15.59 2.68 -0.71
CA GLY A 25 15.69 1.85 0.47
C GLY A 25 17.11 1.77 1.01
N VAL A 26 17.23 1.61 2.31
CA VAL A 26 18.50 1.42 3.01
C VAL A 26 18.40 0.30 4.02
N SER A 27 19.47 -0.47 4.14
CA SER A 27 19.62 -1.52 5.14
C SER A 27 20.92 -1.28 5.92
N TYR A 28 20.87 -1.37 7.24
CA TYR A 28 22.01 -1.15 8.11
C TYR A 28 22.13 -2.24 9.16
N PHE A 29 23.32 -2.83 9.25
CA PHE A 29 23.67 -3.88 10.21
C PHE A 29 24.60 -3.32 11.29
N PRO A 30 24.08 -2.83 12.43
CA PRO A 30 24.93 -2.36 13.52
C PRO A 30 25.69 -3.51 14.21
N THR A 31 25.11 -4.70 14.18
CA THR A 31 25.72 -5.94 14.69
C THR A 31 25.35 -7.11 13.75
N PRO A 32 26.07 -8.27 13.84
CA PRO A 32 25.71 -9.46 13.03
C PRO A 32 24.30 -10.01 13.31
N SER A 33 23.70 -9.66 14.44
CA SER A 33 22.39 -10.14 14.86
C SER A 33 21.27 -9.11 14.73
N LEU A 34 21.56 -7.89 14.26
CA LEU A 34 20.57 -6.82 14.19
C LEU A 34 20.62 -6.12 12.83
N LEU A 35 19.48 -6.05 12.18
CA LEU A 35 19.26 -5.34 10.93
C LEU A 35 18.20 -4.27 11.13
N TYR A 36 18.46 -3.07 10.63
CA TYR A 36 17.47 -2.02 10.40
C TYR A 36 17.25 -1.81 8.91
N THR A 37 16.01 -1.58 8.53
CA THR A 37 15.63 -1.20 7.16
C THR A 37 14.77 0.05 7.19
N ALA A 38 14.90 0.87 6.15
CA ALA A 38 13.98 1.99 5.91
C ALA A 38 13.81 2.17 4.41
N ASP A 39 12.55 2.39 3.99
CA ASP A 39 12.19 2.59 2.60
C ASP A 39 11.33 3.84 2.45
N LEU A 40 11.43 4.46 1.28
CA LEU A 40 10.68 5.63 0.87
C LEU A 40 10.21 5.43 -0.57
N ASP A 41 8.90 5.54 -0.78
CA ASP A 41 8.25 5.44 -2.08
C ASP A 41 7.54 6.74 -2.42
N TYR A 42 7.98 7.39 -3.49
CA TYR A 42 7.34 8.58 -4.04
C TYR A 42 6.57 8.24 -5.30
N TYR A 43 5.31 8.66 -5.37
CA TYR A 43 4.44 8.53 -6.53
C TYR A 43 3.96 9.91 -6.97
N GLN A 44 4.31 10.28 -8.19
CA GLN A 44 3.82 11.50 -8.81
C GLN A 44 2.35 11.34 -9.21
N ALA A 45 1.58 12.40 -9.09
CA ALA A 45 0.19 12.43 -9.58
C ALA A 45 0.12 12.19 -11.10
N ALA A 46 -0.67 11.20 -11.52
CA ALA A 46 -0.83 10.86 -12.94
C ALA A 46 -1.77 11.82 -13.69
N GLU A 47 -2.77 12.36 -13.01
CA GLU A 47 -3.87 13.13 -13.58
C GLU A 47 -4.22 14.32 -12.68
N ASN A 48 -4.92 15.29 -13.27
CA ASN A 48 -5.49 16.42 -12.52
C ASN A 48 -6.46 15.91 -11.44
N GLY A 49 -6.35 16.44 -10.24
CA GLY A 49 -7.17 16.05 -9.09
C GLY A 49 -6.59 14.91 -8.24
N ARG A 50 -5.45 14.32 -8.63
CA ARG A 50 -4.67 13.43 -7.76
C ARG A 50 -3.54 14.20 -7.10
N ALA A 51 -3.10 13.74 -5.93
CA ALA A 51 -1.97 14.29 -5.20
C ALA A 51 -0.71 13.43 -5.41
N ASP A 52 0.44 14.07 -5.36
CA ASP A 52 1.68 13.35 -5.12
C ASP A 52 1.63 12.74 -3.72
N ILE A 53 2.10 11.51 -3.59
CA ILE A 53 2.17 10.85 -2.29
C ILE A 53 3.56 10.34 -2.01
N MET A 54 3.87 10.22 -0.73
CA MET A 54 5.11 9.66 -0.25
C MET A 54 4.80 8.66 0.86
N ASN A 55 5.11 7.40 0.63
CA ASN A 55 4.98 6.34 1.60
C ASN A 55 6.32 6.03 2.25
N TYR A 56 6.28 5.65 3.51
CA TYR A 56 7.44 5.32 4.32
C TYR A 56 7.25 3.94 4.92
N SER A 57 8.32 3.18 4.96
CA SER A 57 8.38 1.98 5.78
C SER A 57 9.70 1.91 6.54
N GLY A 58 9.68 1.22 7.67
CA GLY A 58 10.87 0.96 8.45
C GLY A 58 10.70 -0.32 9.25
N GLY A 59 11.79 -1.03 9.42
CA GLY A 59 11.73 -2.30 10.11
C GLY A 59 13.03 -2.64 10.83
N THR A 60 12.92 -3.64 11.69
CA THR A 60 14.06 -4.25 12.34
C THR A 60 13.91 -5.77 12.33
N GLU A 61 15.04 -6.46 12.17
CA GLU A 61 15.15 -7.89 12.33
C GLU A 61 16.23 -8.17 13.37
N TYR A 62 15.89 -8.96 14.37
CA TYR A 62 16.80 -9.37 15.41
C TYR A 62 16.91 -10.89 15.49
N TYR A 63 18.11 -11.40 15.29
CA TYR A 63 18.44 -12.80 15.43
C TYR A 63 18.68 -13.13 16.90
N LEU A 64 17.71 -13.83 17.50
CA LEU A 64 17.80 -14.33 18.88
C LEU A 64 18.94 -15.35 19.03
N ASN A 65 19.14 -16.13 17.98
CA ASN A 65 20.21 -17.12 17.79
C ASN A 65 20.30 -17.48 16.28
N PRO A 66 21.24 -18.31 15.85
CA PRO A 66 21.40 -18.66 14.41
C PRO A 66 20.17 -19.30 13.76
N THR A 67 19.23 -19.80 14.55
CA THR A 67 18.04 -20.50 14.04
C THR A 67 16.73 -19.74 14.27
N ASN A 68 16.75 -18.60 14.95
CA ASN A 68 15.53 -17.88 15.28
C ASN A 68 15.69 -16.38 15.15
N ALA A 69 14.75 -15.74 14.47
CA ALA A 69 14.67 -14.29 14.29
C ALA A 69 13.28 -13.74 14.59
N ILE A 70 13.23 -12.54 15.14
CA ILE A 70 12.02 -11.73 15.26
C ILE A 70 12.13 -10.52 14.36
N ARG A 71 10.98 -10.10 13.82
CA ARG A 71 10.87 -8.93 12.95
C ARG A 71 9.77 -8.01 13.44
N PHE A 72 10.03 -6.74 13.32
CA PHE A 72 9.05 -5.70 13.57
C PHE A 72 9.12 -4.68 12.45
N GLY A 73 7.98 -4.20 11.97
CA GLY A 73 7.91 -3.18 10.92
C GLY A 73 6.78 -2.20 11.14
N LEU A 74 6.98 -0.98 10.66
CA LEU A 74 5.97 0.07 10.57
C LEU A 74 5.94 0.56 9.12
N PHE A 75 4.75 0.92 8.63
CA PHE A 75 4.60 1.44 7.28
C PHE A 75 3.39 2.36 7.14
N THR A 76 3.42 3.18 6.11
CA THR A 76 2.29 3.99 5.67
C THR A 76 1.83 3.53 4.28
N ASN A 77 0.56 3.73 3.99
CA ASN A 77 -0.01 3.57 2.66
C ASN A 77 -1.05 4.67 2.44
N TYR A 78 -0.58 5.81 1.96
CA TYR A 78 -1.41 6.97 1.69
C TYR A 78 -2.08 6.86 0.33
N THR A 79 -3.31 7.35 0.25
CA THR A 79 -4.03 7.41 -1.02
C THR A 79 -3.67 8.66 -1.82
N ASN A 80 -3.56 8.53 -3.13
CA ASN A 80 -3.38 9.67 -4.03
C ASN A 80 -4.69 10.27 -4.53
N LEU A 81 -5.82 9.80 -4.02
CA LEU A 81 -7.13 10.35 -4.35
C LEU A 81 -7.34 11.68 -3.63
N PRO A 82 -8.02 12.66 -4.24
CA PRO A 82 -8.40 13.88 -3.54
C PRO A 82 -9.44 13.57 -2.45
N LEU A 83 -9.53 14.46 -1.46
CA LEU A 83 -10.63 14.36 -0.49
C LEU A 83 -11.96 14.47 -1.22
N PRO A 84 -12.94 13.59 -0.94
CA PRO A 84 -14.27 13.69 -1.51
C PRO A 84 -14.92 15.02 -1.11
N ASP A 85 -15.38 15.77 -2.09
CA ASP A 85 -16.13 17.00 -1.91
C ASP A 85 -17.39 17.00 -2.77
N SER A 86 -18.29 17.96 -2.56
CA SER A 86 -19.56 18.07 -3.27
C SER A 86 -19.43 18.27 -4.80
N SER A 87 -18.25 18.57 -5.30
CA SER A 87 -17.98 18.73 -6.74
C SER A 87 -17.58 17.42 -7.43
N THR A 88 -17.27 16.39 -6.66
CA THR A 88 -16.79 15.11 -7.17
C THR A 88 -17.95 14.17 -7.43
N THR A 89 -18.10 13.70 -8.67
CA THR A 89 -19.21 12.82 -9.09
C THR A 89 -18.89 11.32 -9.00
N ALA A 90 -17.61 10.95 -8.90
CA ALA A 90 -17.21 9.54 -8.82
C ALA A 90 -17.15 9.05 -7.39
N PRO A 91 -17.80 7.94 -7.04
CA PRO A 91 -17.72 7.36 -5.70
C PRO A 91 -16.33 6.75 -5.50
N TYR A 92 -15.56 7.31 -4.57
CA TYR A 92 -14.29 6.74 -4.12
C TYR A 92 -14.12 6.95 -2.62
N GLU A 93 -13.29 6.12 -2.02
CA GLU A 93 -12.88 6.21 -0.62
C GLU A 93 -11.52 6.90 -0.55
N TYR A 94 -11.42 7.99 0.20
CA TYR A 94 -10.15 8.55 0.62
C TYR A 94 -9.77 7.91 1.95
N LEU A 95 -8.69 7.16 1.98
CA LEU A 95 -8.27 6.42 3.17
C LEU A 95 -6.75 6.36 3.26
N ASP A 96 -6.19 7.01 4.25
CA ASP A 96 -4.78 6.90 4.59
C ASP A 96 -4.60 5.81 5.64
N ILE A 97 -3.67 4.89 5.38
CA ILE A 97 -3.45 3.70 6.20
C ILE A 97 -2.07 3.76 6.84
N TYR A 98 -2.03 3.40 8.12
CA TYR A 98 -0.83 3.12 8.89
C TYR A 98 -0.84 1.65 9.28
N GLY A 99 0.31 1.01 9.22
CA GLY A 99 0.43 -0.39 9.55
C GLY A 99 1.61 -0.70 10.46
N ALA A 100 1.44 -1.75 11.24
CA ALA A 100 2.50 -2.36 12.03
C ALA A 100 2.52 -3.87 11.76
N SER A 101 3.70 -4.45 11.71
CA SER A 101 3.89 -5.88 11.52
C SER A 101 4.80 -6.46 12.58
N PHE A 102 4.54 -7.70 12.95
CA PHE A 102 5.38 -8.53 13.78
C PHE A 102 5.53 -9.90 13.14
N GLY A 103 6.73 -10.48 13.19
CA GLY A 103 7.01 -11.80 12.66
C GLY A 103 8.04 -12.54 13.49
N TYR A 104 7.90 -13.85 13.53
CA TYR A 104 8.87 -14.78 14.07
C TYR A 104 9.21 -15.83 13.02
N THR A 105 10.50 -16.07 12.81
CA THR A 105 10.97 -17.09 11.87
C THR A 105 11.88 -18.08 12.62
N SER A 106 11.62 -19.35 12.40
CA SER A 106 12.51 -20.45 12.80
C SER A 106 13.18 -21.04 11.56
N TYR A 107 14.49 -21.15 11.59
CA TYR A 107 15.32 -21.71 10.53
C TYR A 107 15.84 -23.10 10.93
N SER A 108 15.90 -23.99 9.98
CA SER A 108 16.61 -25.26 10.02
C SER A 108 17.66 -25.29 8.92
N SER A 109 18.47 -26.33 8.84
CA SER A 109 19.48 -26.49 7.78
C SER A 109 18.92 -26.45 6.36
N SER A 110 17.68 -26.88 6.16
CA SER A 110 17.05 -27.00 4.85
C SER A 110 15.63 -26.41 4.80
N SER A 111 15.15 -25.78 5.85
CA SER A 111 13.80 -25.25 5.90
C SER A 111 13.68 -24.00 6.76
N SER A 112 12.64 -23.21 6.50
CA SER A 112 12.25 -22.12 7.39
C SER A 112 10.74 -22.10 7.58
N LEU A 113 10.31 -21.70 8.77
CA LEU A 113 8.91 -21.47 9.10
C LEU A 113 8.79 -20.05 9.67
N THR A 114 7.88 -19.26 9.08
CA THR A 114 7.57 -17.93 9.56
C THR A 114 6.10 -17.84 9.97
N VAL A 115 5.85 -17.26 11.12
CA VAL A 115 4.53 -16.84 11.56
C VAL A 115 4.56 -15.35 11.86
N GLY A 116 3.49 -14.65 11.53
CA GLY A 116 3.44 -13.21 11.73
C GLY A 116 2.03 -12.67 11.75
N ALA A 117 1.94 -11.40 12.12
CA ALA A 117 0.71 -10.62 12.10
C ALA A 117 0.99 -9.22 11.55
N ILE A 118 0.02 -8.68 10.81
CA ILE A 118 0.02 -7.32 10.30
C ILE A 118 -1.28 -6.67 10.77
N TYR A 119 -1.14 -5.57 11.50
CA TYR A 119 -2.26 -4.72 11.88
C TYR A 119 -2.23 -3.44 11.05
N THR A 120 -3.37 -3.04 10.52
CA THR A 120 -3.53 -1.77 9.81
C THR A 120 -4.69 -1.01 10.39
N SER A 121 -4.53 0.31 10.48
CA SER A 121 -5.57 1.26 10.83
C SER A 121 -5.56 2.41 9.83
N GLY A 122 -6.71 2.69 9.25
CA GLY A 122 -6.89 3.76 8.28
C GLY A 122 -8.02 4.69 8.69
N SER A 123 -7.84 5.96 8.39
CA SER A 123 -8.86 6.99 8.60
C SER A 123 -9.00 7.85 7.35
N GLY A 124 -10.23 8.28 7.07
CA GLY A 124 -10.49 9.06 5.87
C GLY A 124 -11.94 9.47 5.73
N LYS A 125 -12.36 9.65 4.48
CA LYS A 125 -13.72 10.05 4.11
C LYS A 125 -14.21 9.23 2.92
N ALA A 126 -15.49 8.93 2.92
CA ALA A 126 -16.18 8.29 1.82
C ALA A 126 -17.53 8.96 1.57
N TRP A 127 -18.05 8.84 0.37
CA TRP A 127 -19.43 9.18 0.05
C TRP A 127 -20.39 8.22 0.76
N LEU A 128 -21.51 8.72 1.24
CA LEU A 128 -22.52 7.90 1.90
C LEU A 128 -23.08 6.80 0.96
N TYR A 129 -23.32 7.19 -0.29
CA TYR A 129 -23.71 6.30 -1.40
C TYR A 129 -23.40 6.98 -2.74
N SER A 130 -23.40 6.22 -3.83
CA SER A 130 -23.18 6.77 -5.17
C SER A 130 -24.25 7.83 -5.53
N GLY A 131 -23.80 9.05 -5.87
CA GLY A 131 -24.66 10.19 -6.15
C GLY A 131 -25.02 11.03 -4.92
N SER A 132 -24.51 10.70 -3.73
CA SER A 132 -24.64 11.54 -2.55
C SER A 132 -23.75 12.78 -2.65
N THR A 133 -24.19 13.89 -2.07
CA THR A 133 -23.38 15.07 -1.81
C THR A 133 -22.81 15.09 -0.38
N GLU A 134 -23.18 14.09 0.43
CA GLU A 134 -22.75 13.98 1.82
C GLU A 134 -21.58 13.01 1.95
N THR A 135 -20.54 13.45 2.64
CA THR A 135 -19.38 12.61 3.00
C THR A 135 -19.47 12.21 4.46
N ARG A 136 -19.00 11.00 4.77
CA ARG A 136 -18.85 10.52 6.14
C ARG A 136 -17.41 10.18 6.44
N ALA A 137 -17.05 10.32 7.71
CA ALA A 137 -15.79 9.79 8.22
C ALA A 137 -15.78 8.26 8.06
N LEU A 138 -14.67 7.75 7.55
CA LEU A 138 -14.43 6.32 7.37
C LEU A 138 -13.24 5.92 8.23
N THR A 139 -13.42 4.86 9.02
CA THR A 139 -12.31 4.19 9.72
C THR A 139 -12.31 2.73 9.30
N ARG A 140 -11.13 2.20 9.01
CA ARG A 140 -10.95 0.79 8.65
C ARG A 140 -9.80 0.22 9.46
N GLU A 141 -10.05 -0.90 10.11
CA GLU A 141 -9.03 -1.67 10.82
C GLU A 141 -8.97 -3.09 10.26
N SER A 142 -7.77 -3.66 10.22
CA SER A 142 -7.57 -5.02 9.76
C SER A 142 -6.45 -5.69 10.54
N LEU A 143 -6.63 -6.95 10.86
CA LEU A 143 -5.60 -7.84 11.37
C LEU A 143 -5.44 -9.01 10.39
N THR A 144 -4.22 -9.16 9.86
CA THR A 144 -3.85 -10.23 8.94
C THR A 144 -2.84 -11.15 9.63
N LEU A 145 -3.11 -12.46 9.63
CA LEU A 145 -2.15 -13.47 10.07
C LEU A 145 -1.41 -14.02 8.85
N VAL A 146 -0.10 -14.17 8.96
CA VAL A 146 0.79 -14.63 7.90
C VAL A 146 1.46 -15.92 8.34
N PHE A 147 1.41 -16.93 7.49
CA PHE A 147 2.12 -18.21 7.65
C PHE A 147 2.90 -18.46 6.36
N SER A 148 4.17 -18.76 6.49
CA SER A 148 5.04 -19.09 5.36
C SER A 148 5.99 -20.21 5.74
N ALA A 149 6.13 -21.19 4.86
CA ALA A 149 7.11 -22.25 4.99
C ALA A 149 7.94 -22.34 3.70
N SER A 150 9.23 -22.59 3.83
CA SER A 150 10.17 -22.79 2.74
C SER A 150 11.00 -24.02 3.02
N SER A 151 11.27 -24.82 1.97
CA SER A 151 12.14 -25.99 2.03
C SER A 151 13.05 -26.02 0.81
N SER A 152 14.34 -26.28 1.00
CA SER A 152 15.30 -26.58 -0.05
C SER A 152 15.46 -28.08 -0.14
N LEU A 153 15.37 -28.63 -1.35
CA LEU A 153 15.66 -30.02 -1.69
C LEU A 153 17.15 -30.18 -2.00
#